data_32abad7f6753ba7f8b1017df0211e35f
#
_entry.id   32abad7f6753ba7f8b1017df0211e35f
#
_cell.length_a   1.000
_cell.length_b   1.000
_cell.length_c   1.000
_cell.angle_alpha   90.00
_cell.angle_beta   90.00
_cell.angle_gamma   90.00
#
_symmetry.space_group_name_H-M   'P 1'
#
loop_
_entity.id
_entity.type
_entity.pdbx_description
1 polymer ?
#
loop_
_entity_poly.entity_id
_entity_poly.type
_entity_poly.pdbx_seq_one_letter_code
_entity_poly.pdbx_strand_id
1 'polypeptide(L)'
;MAHLLVRLHGSLWELSCWQGCGASAWRDERVPLDPLPPRCPACGDLARPGVVWFGEALPQAEVEKAVEACACDLFLSVGTSSLVYPAAGLVREAQFHGAYTVEINPEATPATAAVDIALAAPADVVLPLIDSRLG
;
A
#
# COMPACT_ATOMS: atom_id res chain seq x y z
N MET A 1 12.29 -16.53 4.48
CA MET A 1 12.10 -15.08 4.45
C MET A 1 10.62 -14.79 4.70
N ALA A 2 10.25 -14.10 5.76
CA ALA A 2 8.86 -13.76 6.02
C ALA A 2 8.46 -12.62 5.06
N HIS A 3 7.49 -12.86 4.20
CA HIS A 3 6.91 -11.81 3.37
C HIS A 3 6.02 -10.94 4.25
N LEU A 4 6.49 -9.75 4.59
CA LEU A 4 5.70 -8.77 5.33
C LEU A 4 4.92 -7.91 4.33
N LEU A 5 3.60 -8.10 4.29
CA LEU A 5 2.71 -7.23 3.54
C LEU A 5 2.15 -6.15 4.46
N VAL A 6 2.51 -4.89 4.24
CA VAL A 6 1.98 -3.73 4.94
C VAL A 6 0.94 -3.04 4.04
N ARG A 7 -0.31 -2.94 4.50
CA ARG A 7 -1.42 -2.34 3.76
C ARG A 7 -1.73 -0.95 4.28
N LEU A 8 -0.99 0.04 3.84
CA LEU A 8 -1.15 1.44 4.28
C LEU A 8 -2.57 1.98 4.09
N HIS A 9 -3.25 1.55 3.03
CA HIS A 9 -4.59 2.03 2.69
C HIS A 9 -5.70 0.99 2.94
N GLY A 10 -5.39 -0.08 3.67
CA GLY A 10 -6.34 -1.14 4.01
C GLY A 10 -6.67 -2.08 2.85
N SER A 11 -7.87 -2.65 2.86
CA SER A 11 -8.30 -3.65 1.89
C SER A 11 -9.80 -3.54 1.59
N LEU A 12 -10.17 -3.65 0.30
CA LEU A 12 -11.56 -3.75 -0.13
C LEU A 12 -12.23 -5.06 0.34
N TRP A 13 -11.44 -6.10 0.61
CA TRP A 13 -11.92 -7.39 1.09
C TRP A 13 -12.17 -7.43 2.60
N GLU A 14 -11.99 -6.32 3.27
CA GLU A 14 -12.28 -6.15 4.68
C GLU A 14 -13.43 -5.18 4.85
N LEU A 15 -14.33 -5.48 5.77
CA LEU A 15 -15.42 -4.61 6.18
C LEU A 15 -15.26 -4.23 7.64
N SER A 16 -15.72 -3.05 8.01
CA SER A 16 -15.77 -2.57 9.39
C SER A 16 -17.11 -1.92 9.67
N CYS A 17 -17.49 -1.88 10.94
CA CYS A 17 -18.71 -1.19 11.35
C CYS A 17 -18.56 0.33 11.14
N TRP A 18 -19.53 0.94 10.46
CA TRP A 18 -19.54 2.39 10.26
C TRP A 18 -19.61 3.17 11.56
N GLN A 19 -20.41 2.70 12.51
CA GLN A 19 -20.59 3.34 13.84
C GLN A 19 -19.49 3.01 14.84
N GLY A 20 -18.53 2.14 14.49
CA GLY A 20 -17.47 1.78 15.43
C GLY A 20 -17.99 1.08 16.69
N CYS A 21 -18.91 0.12 16.57
CA CYS A 21 -19.55 -0.56 17.70
C CYS A 21 -18.60 -1.45 18.54
N GLY A 22 -17.30 -1.46 18.25
CA GLY A 22 -16.30 -2.30 18.90
C GLY A 22 -16.12 -3.68 18.26
N ALA A 23 -16.93 -4.04 17.26
CA ALA A 23 -16.67 -5.26 16.49
C ALA A 23 -15.36 -5.14 15.70
N SER A 24 -14.57 -6.22 15.69
CA SER A 24 -13.39 -6.32 14.84
C SER A 24 -13.77 -6.25 13.37
N ALA A 25 -12.90 -5.70 12.53
CA ALA A 25 -13.04 -5.81 11.09
C ALA A 25 -13.11 -7.29 10.66
N TRP A 26 -13.86 -7.58 9.61
CA TRP A 26 -14.03 -8.93 9.09
C TRP A 26 -13.80 -8.98 7.59
N ARG A 27 -13.38 -10.14 7.10
CA ARG A 27 -13.15 -10.39 5.69
C ARG A 27 -14.44 -10.80 4.99
N ASP A 28 -14.71 -10.21 3.83
CA ASP A 28 -15.82 -10.56 2.97
C ASP A 28 -15.36 -10.58 1.51
N GLU A 29 -15.37 -11.75 0.89
CA GLU A 29 -14.91 -11.96 -0.49
C GLU A 29 -16.05 -12.27 -1.47
N ARG A 30 -17.30 -12.05 -1.06
CA ARG A 30 -18.46 -12.29 -1.93
C ARG A 30 -18.47 -11.31 -3.11
N VAL A 31 -18.65 -11.86 -4.31
CA VAL A 31 -18.80 -11.08 -5.55
C VAL A 31 -19.98 -11.64 -6.33
N PRO A 32 -21.07 -10.88 -6.46
CA PRO A 32 -21.32 -9.56 -5.88
C PRO A 32 -21.50 -9.59 -4.35
N LEU A 33 -21.25 -8.46 -3.72
CA LEU A 33 -21.56 -8.27 -2.31
C LEU A 33 -23.06 -8.02 -2.16
N ASP A 34 -23.77 -8.98 -1.56
CA ASP A 34 -25.22 -8.94 -1.40
C ASP A 34 -25.59 -9.35 0.04
N PRO A 35 -26.52 -8.64 0.73
CA PRO A 35 -27.21 -7.41 0.28
C PRO A 35 -26.34 -6.15 0.32
N LEU A 36 -26.74 -5.15 -0.45
CA LEU A 36 -26.18 -3.79 -0.41
C LEU A 36 -27.20 -2.80 0.18
N PRO A 37 -26.77 -1.88 1.06
CA PRO A 37 -25.44 -1.80 1.68
C PRO A 37 -25.22 -2.92 2.71
N PRO A 38 -23.98 -3.38 2.89
CA PRO A 38 -23.65 -4.43 3.85
C PRO A 38 -23.90 -3.96 5.29
N ARG A 39 -24.16 -4.92 6.19
CA ARG A 39 -24.47 -4.67 7.58
C ARG A 39 -23.44 -5.29 8.52
N CYS A 40 -23.19 -4.59 9.63
CA CYS A 40 -22.35 -5.11 10.71
C CYS A 40 -23.00 -6.33 11.36
N PRO A 41 -22.33 -7.48 11.44
CA PRO A 41 -22.90 -8.69 12.03
C PRO A 41 -23.13 -8.58 13.54
N ALA A 42 -22.47 -7.64 14.23
CA ALA A 42 -22.59 -7.47 15.67
C ALA A 42 -23.73 -6.53 16.08
N CYS A 43 -23.94 -5.42 15.38
CA CYS A 43 -24.94 -4.41 15.78
C CYS A 43 -26.02 -4.17 14.73
N GLY A 44 -25.93 -4.74 13.53
CA GLY A 44 -26.90 -4.56 12.45
C GLY A 44 -26.80 -3.21 11.71
N ASP A 45 -25.93 -2.31 12.12
CA ASP A 45 -25.72 -1.03 11.47
C ASP A 45 -24.95 -1.18 10.16
N LEU A 46 -24.77 -0.08 9.41
CA LEU A 46 -24.04 -0.10 8.15
C LEU A 46 -22.59 -0.57 8.35
N ALA A 47 -22.09 -1.29 7.37
CA ALA A 47 -20.69 -1.60 7.25
C ALA A 47 -20.06 -0.80 6.11
N ARG A 48 -18.77 -0.53 6.21
CA ARG A 48 -17.97 0.15 5.20
C ARG A 48 -16.76 -0.71 4.78
N PRO A 49 -16.22 -0.51 3.56
CA PRO A 49 -14.95 -1.11 3.19
C PRO A 49 -13.84 -0.69 4.15
N GLY A 50 -12.95 -1.61 4.48
CA GLY A 50 -11.80 -1.40 5.35
C GLY A 50 -10.65 -0.69 4.63
N VAL A 51 -10.97 0.37 3.87
CA VAL A 51 -10.01 1.21 3.17
C VAL A 51 -9.92 2.58 3.81
N VAL A 52 -8.75 3.20 3.73
CA VAL A 52 -8.54 4.59 4.15
C VAL A 52 -8.99 5.51 3.03
N TRP A 53 -9.97 6.37 3.29
CA TRP A 53 -10.45 7.34 2.33
C TRP A 53 -9.65 8.64 2.41
N PHE A 54 -9.74 9.46 1.36
CA PHE A 54 -9.12 10.78 1.37
C PHE A 54 -9.65 11.61 2.55
N GLY A 55 -8.72 12.22 3.28
CA GLY A 55 -9.02 12.98 4.51
C GLY A 55 -9.02 12.13 5.79
N GLU A 56 -8.93 10.81 5.71
CA GLU A 56 -8.74 9.94 6.86
C GLU A 56 -7.24 9.73 7.15
N ALA A 57 -6.91 9.55 8.44
CA ALA A 57 -5.55 9.20 8.84
C ALA A 57 -5.22 7.75 8.48
N LEU A 58 -4.00 7.49 8.02
CA LEU A 58 -3.49 6.13 7.87
C LEU A 58 -3.36 5.45 9.24
N PRO A 59 -3.53 4.11 9.31
CA PRO A 59 -3.31 3.35 10.52
C PRO A 59 -1.86 3.50 10.99
N GLN A 60 -1.65 4.06 12.18
CA GLN A 60 -0.32 4.40 12.69
C GLN A 60 0.60 3.19 12.73
N ALA A 61 0.12 2.05 13.20
CA ALA A 61 0.91 0.81 13.26
C ALA A 61 1.41 0.34 11.87
N GLU A 62 0.63 0.54 10.81
CA GLU A 62 1.05 0.18 9.46
C GLU A 62 2.06 1.20 8.90
N VAL A 63 1.91 2.49 9.23
CA VAL A 63 2.89 3.52 8.89
C VAL A 63 4.23 3.25 9.57
N GLU A 64 4.24 2.94 10.85
CA GLU A 64 5.45 2.59 11.60
C GLU A 64 6.18 1.40 10.97
N LYS A 65 5.47 0.31 10.66
CA LYS A 65 6.04 -0.85 9.97
C LYS A 65 6.61 -0.50 8.60
N ALA A 66 5.95 0.37 7.84
CA ALA A 66 6.42 0.80 6.54
C ALA A 66 7.70 1.64 6.64
N VAL A 67 7.79 2.52 7.65
CA VAL A 67 8.99 3.30 7.95
C VAL A 67 10.13 2.38 8.41
N GLU A 68 9.89 1.44 9.31
CA GLU A 68 10.88 0.44 9.72
C GLU A 68 11.43 -0.36 8.54
N ALA A 69 10.57 -0.72 7.58
CA ALA A 69 10.96 -1.45 6.37
C ALA A 69 11.84 -0.62 5.41
N CYS A 70 11.88 0.72 5.55
CA CYS A 70 12.76 1.58 4.76
C CYS A 70 14.25 1.44 5.15
N ALA A 71 14.57 0.85 6.30
CA ALA A 71 15.93 0.47 6.67
C ALA A 71 16.36 -0.80 5.90
N CYS A 72 16.64 -0.66 4.62
CA CYS A 72 16.93 -1.74 3.68
C CYS A 72 18.12 -1.35 2.76
N ASP A 73 18.67 -2.34 2.05
CA ASP A 73 19.75 -2.09 1.08
C ASP A 73 19.20 -1.62 -0.27
N LEU A 74 17.99 -2.06 -0.65
CA LEU A 74 17.33 -1.74 -1.91
C LEU A 74 15.87 -1.43 -1.69
N PHE A 75 15.43 -0.27 -2.19
CA PHE A 75 14.04 0.17 -2.16
C PHE A 75 13.51 0.29 -3.59
N LEU A 76 12.42 -0.43 -3.88
CA LEU A 76 11.73 -0.36 -5.17
C LEU A 76 10.42 0.42 -5.04
N SER A 77 10.28 1.51 -5.79
CA SER A 77 9.03 2.25 -5.98
C SER A 77 8.38 1.80 -7.29
N VAL A 78 7.26 1.09 -7.23
CA VAL A 78 6.68 0.42 -8.40
C VAL A 78 5.25 0.85 -8.63
N GLY A 79 4.96 1.46 -9.80
CA GLY A 79 3.61 1.81 -10.24
C GLY A 79 2.88 2.81 -9.35
N THR A 80 3.60 3.60 -8.56
CA THR A 80 3.00 4.63 -7.71
C THR A 80 3.14 6.02 -8.32
N SER A 81 2.15 6.89 -8.10
CA SER A 81 2.22 8.29 -8.54
C SER A 81 3.22 9.13 -7.75
N SER A 82 3.67 8.65 -6.58
CA SER A 82 4.51 9.40 -5.63
C SER A 82 3.97 10.78 -5.22
N LEU A 83 2.62 10.95 -5.26
CA LEU A 83 1.93 12.20 -4.92
C LEU A 83 1.22 12.14 -3.56
N VAL A 84 0.81 10.95 -3.12
CA VAL A 84 -0.04 10.78 -1.93
C VAL A 84 0.81 10.57 -0.69
N TYR A 85 0.81 11.54 0.21
CA TYR A 85 1.50 11.46 1.49
C TYR A 85 0.63 10.77 2.55
N PRO A 86 1.25 10.04 3.52
CA PRO A 86 2.70 9.95 3.77
C PRO A 86 3.43 8.90 2.89
N ALA A 87 2.74 8.04 2.14
CA ALA A 87 3.35 6.96 1.35
C ALA A 87 4.43 7.47 0.37
N ALA A 88 4.21 8.62 -0.28
CA ALA A 88 5.17 9.26 -1.18
C ALA A 88 6.50 9.65 -0.48
N GLY A 89 6.51 9.74 0.85
CA GLY A 89 7.70 10.04 1.64
C GLY A 89 8.63 8.85 1.86
N LEU A 90 8.15 7.61 1.68
CA LEU A 90 8.91 6.40 2.01
C LEU A 90 10.19 6.24 1.18
N VAL A 91 10.21 6.72 -0.06
CA VAL A 91 11.42 6.70 -0.88
C VAL A 91 12.54 7.55 -0.27
N ARG A 92 12.19 8.73 0.27
CA ARG A 92 13.17 9.59 0.95
C ARG A 92 13.62 9.01 2.28
N GLU A 93 12.70 8.35 2.99
CA GLU A 93 13.03 7.63 4.22
C GLU A 93 14.03 6.51 3.96
N ALA A 94 13.82 5.73 2.90
CA ALA A 94 14.77 4.69 2.48
C ALA A 94 16.15 5.27 2.11
N GLN A 95 16.19 6.37 1.37
CA GLN A 95 17.44 7.09 1.05
C GLN A 95 18.16 7.60 2.32
N PHE A 96 17.40 8.09 3.30
CA PHE A 96 17.96 8.54 4.57
C PHE A 96 18.67 7.39 5.31
N HIS A 97 18.15 6.17 5.19
CA HIS A 97 18.76 4.95 5.72
C HIS A 97 19.88 4.37 4.83
N GLY A 98 20.17 5.00 3.68
CA GLY A 98 21.24 4.58 2.77
C GLY A 98 20.84 3.52 1.75
N ALA A 99 19.54 3.27 1.57
CA ALA A 99 19.07 2.34 0.56
C ALA A 99 19.34 2.85 -0.86
N TYR A 100 19.71 1.94 -1.75
CA TYR A 100 19.70 2.21 -3.19
C TYR A 100 18.26 2.21 -3.70
N THR A 101 17.86 3.28 -4.40
CA THR A 101 16.46 3.51 -4.75
C THR A 101 16.22 3.37 -6.24
N VAL A 102 15.17 2.61 -6.59
CA VAL A 102 14.76 2.38 -7.98
C VAL A 102 13.28 2.70 -8.14
N GLU A 103 12.94 3.49 -9.14
CA GLU A 103 11.58 3.69 -9.58
C GLU A 103 11.30 2.87 -10.83
N ILE A 104 10.16 2.14 -10.85
CA ILE A 104 9.64 1.43 -12.02
C ILE A 104 8.25 2.01 -12.30
N ASN A 105 8.15 2.86 -13.33
CA ASN A 105 6.90 3.51 -13.68
C ASN A 105 6.90 3.89 -15.16
N PRO A 106 5.81 3.65 -15.93
CA PRO A 106 5.75 4.07 -17.33
C PRO A 106 5.78 5.59 -17.50
N GLU A 107 5.38 6.34 -16.48
CA GLU A 107 5.35 7.80 -16.50
C GLU A 107 6.29 8.38 -15.43
N ALA A 108 6.85 9.56 -15.70
CA ALA A 108 7.64 10.28 -14.72
C ALA A 108 6.78 10.74 -13.55
N THR A 109 7.34 10.62 -12.34
CA THR A 109 6.71 11.04 -11.08
C THR A 109 7.57 12.09 -10.36
N PRO A 110 7.09 12.72 -9.29
CA PRO A 110 7.95 13.57 -8.45
C PRO A 110 9.17 12.85 -7.85
N ALA A 111 9.15 11.51 -7.75
CA ALA A 111 10.29 10.74 -7.27
C ALA A 111 11.36 10.48 -8.34
N THR A 112 11.01 10.51 -9.64
CA THR A 112 11.89 10.15 -10.76
C THR A 112 13.24 10.87 -10.73
N ALA A 113 13.26 12.16 -10.40
CA ALA A 113 14.50 12.94 -10.35
C ALA A 113 15.32 12.73 -9.07
N ALA A 114 14.77 12.03 -8.07
CA ALA A 114 15.36 11.85 -6.76
C ALA A 114 15.89 10.44 -6.52
N VAL A 115 15.43 9.43 -7.27
CA VAL A 115 15.90 8.04 -7.15
C VAL A 115 17.22 7.83 -7.88
N ASP A 116 17.96 6.77 -7.49
CA ASP A 116 19.25 6.42 -8.13
C ASP A 116 19.05 5.90 -9.55
N ILE A 117 17.98 5.12 -9.80
CA ILE A 117 17.61 4.65 -11.13
C ILE A 117 16.09 4.83 -11.34
N ALA A 118 15.71 5.37 -12.50
CA ALA A 118 14.34 5.39 -12.96
C ALA A 118 14.19 4.55 -14.25
N LEU A 119 13.31 3.56 -14.22
CA LEU A 119 12.99 2.68 -15.34
C LEU A 119 11.61 3.07 -15.90
N ALA A 120 11.61 3.75 -17.05
CA ALA A 120 10.40 4.25 -17.72
C ALA A 120 9.69 3.11 -18.48
N ALA A 121 9.11 2.16 -17.76
CA ALA A 121 8.41 1.01 -18.34
C ALA A 121 7.38 0.43 -17.35
N PRO A 122 6.38 -0.34 -17.85
CA PRO A 122 5.42 -1.04 -17.00
C PRO A 122 6.08 -2.11 -16.11
N ALA A 123 5.56 -2.28 -14.90
CA ALA A 123 6.09 -3.23 -13.92
C ALA A 123 6.03 -4.69 -14.38
N ASP A 124 4.98 -5.06 -15.09
CA ASP A 124 4.78 -6.41 -15.67
C ASP A 124 5.79 -6.76 -16.77
N VAL A 125 6.46 -5.78 -17.34
CA VAL A 125 7.58 -5.95 -18.27
C VAL A 125 8.91 -6.02 -17.52
N VAL A 126 9.14 -5.09 -16.58
CA VAL A 126 10.45 -4.93 -15.91
C VAL A 126 10.69 -6.01 -14.87
N LEU A 127 9.71 -6.31 -14.00
CA LEU A 127 9.91 -7.24 -12.89
C LEU A 127 10.27 -8.67 -13.35
N PRO A 128 9.61 -9.26 -14.38
CA PRO A 128 10.04 -10.58 -14.89
C PRO A 128 11.45 -10.58 -15.49
N LEU A 129 11.89 -9.47 -16.10
CA LEU A 129 13.25 -9.35 -16.62
C LEU A 129 14.28 -9.30 -15.49
N ILE A 130 13.99 -8.60 -14.40
CA ILE A 130 14.85 -8.59 -13.21
C ILE A 130 14.91 -9.98 -12.61
N ASP A 131 13.77 -10.63 -12.38
CA ASP A 131 13.68 -11.97 -11.80
C ASP A 131 14.50 -12.99 -12.61
N SER A 132 14.37 -12.98 -13.94
CA SER A 132 15.12 -13.86 -14.84
C SER A 132 16.63 -13.67 -14.82
N ARG A 133 17.14 -12.55 -14.28
CA ARG A 133 18.57 -12.24 -14.17
C ARG A 133 19.14 -12.55 -12.79
N LEU A 134 18.28 -12.68 -11.79
CA LEU A 134 18.66 -13.03 -10.43
C LEU A 134 18.80 -14.55 -10.22
N GLY A 135 18.30 -15.36 -11.15
CA GLY A 135 18.43 -16.83 -11.18
C GLY A 135 17.22 -17.51 -10.62
#